data_b18e87930b09cc33564bfb7aee4920af
#
_entry.id   b18e87930b09cc33564bfb7aee4920af
#
_cell.length_a   1.000
_cell.length_b   1.000
_cell.length_c   1.000
_cell.angle_alpha   90.00
_cell.angle_beta   90.00
_cell.angle_gamma   90.00
#
_symmetry.space_group_name_H-M   'P 1'
#
loop_
_entity.id
_entity.type
_entity.pdbx_description
1 polymer ?
#
loop_
_entity_poly.entity_id
_entity_poly.type
_entity_poly.pdbx_seq_one_letter_code
_entity_poly.pdbx_strand_id
1 'polypeptide(L)'
;RDGLQQQIVNSGSSAAMLRASAALNAASACSERCAGVSYYRWLRELEQNFDARADELIETLRALCEKLFVTARMRLSITGGRQNAEPVLTGLREALPTGAVPGAPCQAQLLPICKEGIVIPSEVSFTAVCGNVHAYSGDLRIACRAASLGHYWNEIRVQGGAYGTGLLVRETGLVSAYTYRDPDCRRSRGAIGRTAAYLEAAAASGEAQDVNIIGAISDAEPLLSPRLQGAVADAWLLKGMTMDDRRRMRHELLDAGPASLAACAGQIGSALDSGVVCALGPRPQLEACGDLELQEL
;
A
#
# COMPACT_ATOMS: atom_id res chain seq x y z
N ARG A 1 -8.76 15.39 -13.90
CA ARG A 1 -9.53 15.27 -12.66
C ARG A 1 -10.52 14.11 -12.75
N ASP A 2 -11.41 14.06 -13.72
CA ASP A 2 -12.50 13.07 -13.79
C ASP A 2 -12.00 11.62 -13.88
N GLY A 3 -10.92 11.37 -14.62
CA GLY A 3 -10.28 10.05 -14.65
C GLY A 3 -9.76 9.60 -13.28
N LEU A 4 -9.20 10.52 -12.48
CA LEU A 4 -8.75 10.22 -11.13
C LEU A 4 -9.93 9.98 -10.16
N GLN A 5 -11.01 10.76 -10.29
CA GLN A 5 -12.22 10.54 -9.53
C GLN A 5 -12.79 9.14 -9.79
N GLN A 6 -12.92 8.76 -11.06
CA GLN A 6 -13.36 7.41 -11.42
C GLN A 6 -12.43 6.32 -10.89
N GLN A 7 -11.13 6.55 -10.94
CA GLN A 7 -10.16 5.62 -10.38
C GLN A 7 -10.34 5.45 -8.86
N ILE A 8 -10.52 6.54 -8.12
CA ILE A 8 -10.79 6.50 -6.66
C ILE A 8 -12.07 5.73 -6.38
N VAL A 9 -13.15 6.01 -7.10
CA VAL A 9 -14.44 5.32 -6.92
C VAL A 9 -14.37 3.83 -7.29
N ASN A 10 -13.74 3.49 -8.42
CA ASN A 10 -13.67 2.11 -8.90
C ASN A 10 -12.68 1.25 -8.08
N SER A 11 -11.62 1.86 -7.56
CA SER A 11 -10.56 1.20 -6.77
C SER A 11 -10.56 1.68 -5.31
N GLY A 12 -11.74 1.86 -4.73
CA GLY A 12 -11.91 2.48 -3.42
C GLY A 12 -11.11 1.83 -2.30
N SER A 13 -10.91 0.50 -2.30
CA SER A 13 -10.05 -0.18 -1.32
C SER A 13 -8.58 0.25 -1.41
N SER A 14 -8.06 0.43 -2.63
CA SER A 14 -6.70 0.94 -2.83
C SER A 14 -6.57 2.38 -2.37
N ALA A 15 -7.57 3.22 -2.67
CA ALA A 15 -7.61 4.61 -2.22
C ALA A 15 -7.69 4.70 -0.69
N ALA A 16 -8.53 3.88 -0.04
CA ALA A 16 -8.65 3.79 1.41
C ALA A 16 -7.35 3.35 2.07
N MET A 17 -6.72 2.28 1.56
CA MET A 17 -5.42 1.81 2.07
C MET A 17 -4.32 2.86 1.91
N LEU A 18 -4.24 3.52 0.76
CA LEU A 18 -3.25 4.57 0.52
C LEU A 18 -3.46 5.74 1.48
N ARG A 19 -4.70 6.18 1.64
CA ARG A 19 -5.08 7.29 2.53
C ARG A 19 -4.74 7.00 3.99
N ALA A 20 -5.14 5.84 4.51
CA ALA A 20 -4.82 5.42 5.87
C ALA A 20 -3.30 5.25 6.08
N SER A 21 -2.59 4.64 5.12
CA SER A 21 -1.14 4.44 5.20
C SER A 21 -0.35 5.74 5.17
N ALA A 22 -0.89 6.81 4.57
CA ALA A 22 -0.22 8.11 4.46
C ALA A 22 -0.04 8.83 5.82
N ALA A 23 -0.77 8.42 6.85
CA ALA A 23 -0.56 8.86 8.22
C ALA A 23 0.57 8.09 8.94
N LEU A 24 1.03 6.96 8.37
CA LEU A 24 1.92 6.01 9.03
C LEU A 24 3.34 5.99 8.46
N ASN A 25 3.52 6.36 7.19
CA ASN A 25 4.85 6.38 6.57
C ASN A 25 4.99 7.40 5.43
N ALA A 26 6.22 7.86 5.23
CA ALA A 26 6.55 8.91 4.27
C ALA A 26 6.31 8.51 2.80
N ALA A 27 6.54 7.25 2.45
CA ALA A 27 6.34 6.78 1.07
C ALA A 27 4.86 6.79 0.69
N SER A 28 3.98 6.34 1.60
CA SER A 28 2.53 6.41 1.39
C SER A 28 2.04 7.85 1.38
N ALA A 29 2.57 8.74 2.24
CA ALA A 29 2.24 10.15 2.25
C ALA A 29 2.62 10.86 0.94
N CYS A 30 3.77 10.52 0.36
CA CYS A 30 4.18 10.99 -0.95
C CYS A 30 3.23 10.48 -2.05
N SER A 31 2.94 9.18 -2.06
CA SER A 31 2.06 8.57 -3.05
C SER A 31 0.63 9.12 -2.97
N GLU A 32 0.12 9.39 -1.77
CA GLU A 32 -1.20 9.98 -1.55
C GLU A 32 -1.29 11.39 -2.16
N ARG A 33 -0.21 12.19 -2.05
CA ARG A 33 -0.14 13.51 -2.67
C ARG A 33 0.08 13.49 -4.18
N CYS A 34 0.52 12.37 -4.73
CA CYS A 34 0.76 12.23 -6.16
C CYS A 34 -0.36 11.53 -6.93
N ALA A 35 -1.18 10.71 -6.25
CA ALA A 35 -2.17 9.86 -6.91
C ALA A 35 -3.42 9.56 -6.05
N GLY A 36 -3.50 10.05 -4.82
CA GLY A 36 -4.62 9.76 -3.91
C GLY A 36 -5.66 10.86 -3.84
N VAL A 37 -6.43 10.82 -2.75
CA VAL A 37 -7.51 11.80 -2.47
C VAL A 37 -6.98 13.22 -2.32
N SER A 38 -5.80 13.39 -1.69
CA SER A 38 -5.15 14.71 -1.55
C SER A 38 -4.82 15.30 -2.92
N TYR A 39 -4.33 14.47 -3.85
CA TYR A 39 -4.05 14.91 -5.21
C TYR A 39 -5.33 15.28 -5.96
N TYR A 40 -6.39 14.51 -5.82
CA TYR A 40 -7.69 14.82 -6.41
C TYR A 40 -8.23 16.17 -5.90
N ARG A 41 -8.19 16.42 -4.60
CA ARG A 41 -8.63 17.68 -3.99
C ARG A 41 -7.81 18.87 -4.49
N TRP A 42 -6.49 18.70 -4.59
CA TRP A 42 -5.61 19.71 -5.16
C TRP A 42 -5.93 20.01 -6.63
N LEU A 43 -6.17 18.98 -7.44
CA LEU A 43 -6.56 19.17 -8.85
C LEU A 43 -7.90 19.91 -8.99
N ARG A 44 -8.85 19.60 -8.13
CA ARG A 44 -10.16 20.30 -8.09
C ARG A 44 -10.01 21.77 -7.72
N GLU A 45 -9.21 22.08 -6.72
CA GLU A 45 -8.89 23.46 -6.33
C GLU A 45 -8.15 24.22 -7.44
N LEU A 46 -7.18 23.56 -8.07
CA LEU A 46 -6.44 24.14 -9.19
C LEU A 46 -7.34 24.44 -10.37
N GLU A 47 -8.26 23.55 -10.73
CA GLU A 47 -9.23 23.76 -11.81
C GLU A 47 -10.13 24.96 -11.54
N GLN A 48 -10.62 25.10 -10.31
CA GLN A 48 -11.49 26.24 -9.91
C GLN A 48 -10.76 27.58 -9.95
N ASN A 49 -9.45 27.59 -9.75
CA ASN A 49 -8.62 28.79 -9.68
C ASN A 49 -7.58 28.86 -10.79
N PHE A 50 -7.80 28.13 -11.89
CA PHE A 50 -6.76 27.91 -12.91
C PHE A 50 -6.21 29.22 -13.50
N ASP A 51 -7.08 30.14 -13.91
CA ASP A 51 -6.66 31.39 -14.53
C ASP A 51 -5.79 32.26 -13.62
N ALA A 52 -6.08 32.25 -12.30
CA ALA A 52 -5.30 32.98 -11.31
C ALA A 52 -3.97 32.31 -10.96
N ARG A 53 -3.84 30.99 -11.18
CA ARG A 53 -2.67 30.19 -10.78
C ARG A 53 -1.83 29.66 -11.93
N ALA A 54 -2.23 29.95 -13.18
CA ALA A 54 -1.58 29.39 -14.37
C ALA A 54 -0.09 29.78 -14.45
N ASP A 55 0.24 31.05 -14.23
CA ASP A 55 1.63 31.54 -14.30
C ASP A 55 2.49 30.92 -13.20
N GLU A 56 2.02 30.86 -11.96
CA GLU A 56 2.68 30.19 -10.84
C GLU A 56 2.95 28.70 -11.15
N LEU A 57 1.96 28.02 -11.73
CA LEU A 57 2.08 26.62 -12.13
C LEU A 57 3.15 26.44 -13.22
N ILE A 58 3.17 27.29 -14.24
CA ILE A 58 4.16 27.24 -15.33
C ILE A 58 5.57 27.44 -14.76
N GLU A 59 5.79 28.43 -13.90
CA GLU A 59 7.08 28.67 -13.26
C GLU A 59 7.52 27.50 -12.40
N THR A 60 6.61 26.94 -11.60
CA THR A 60 6.87 25.76 -10.76
C THR A 60 7.26 24.55 -11.62
N LEU A 61 6.55 24.28 -12.70
CA LEU A 61 6.85 23.16 -13.60
C LEU A 61 8.19 23.35 -14.30
N ARG A 62 8.56 24.57 -14.73
CA ARG A 62 9.87 24.87 -15.30
C ARG A 62 11.00 24.60 -14.28
N ALA A 63 10.85 25.13 -13.07
CA ALA A 63 11.81 24.91 -12.01
C ALA A 63 11.96 23.43 -11.62
N LEU A 64 10.88 22.66 -11.67
CA LEU A 64 10.92 21.21 -11.47
C LEU A 64 11.65 20.50 -12.60
N CYS A 65 11.40 20.85 -13.86
CA CYS A 65 12.10 20.28 -15.01
C CYS A 65 13.62 20.50 -14.92
N GLU A 66 14.06 21.70 -14.59
CA GLU A 66 15.47 22.04 -14.41
C GLU A 66 16.14 21.23 -13.29
N LYS A 67 15.41 20.95 -12.22
CA LYS A 67 15.90 20.17 -11.08
C LYS A 67 15.87 18.66 -11.30
N LEU A 68 14.91 18.14 -12.05
CA LEU A 68 14.67 16.70 -12.18
C LEU A 68 15.41 16.09 -13.38
N PHE A 69 15.44 16.80 -14.53
CA PHE A 69 16.03 16.26 -15.76
C PHE A 69 17.53 16.55 -15.87
N VAL A 70 18.28 16.08 -14.88
CA VAL A 70 19.76 16.17 -14.86
C VAL A 70 20.36 14.79 -14.62
N THR A 71 21.51 14.50 -15.25
CA THR A 71 22.17 13.18 -15.17
C THR A 71 22.54 12.79 -13.74
N ALA A 72 22.87 13.75 -12.88
CA ALA A 72 23.19 13.51 -11.48
C ALA A 72 22.05 12.88 -10.66
N ARG A 73 20.80 12.99 -11.12
CA ARG A 73 19.61 12.41 -10.48
C ARG A 73 19.14 11.10 -11.11
N MET A 74 19.74 10.70 -12.23
CA MET A 74 19.27 9.54 -12.97
C MET A 74 19.92 8.26 -12.49
N ARG A 75 19.12 7.21 -12.46
CA ARG A 75 19.57 5.83 -12.42
C ARG A 75 19.04 5.13 -13.66
N LEU A 76 19.93 4.51 -14.41
CA LEU A 76 19.57 3.73 -15.58
C LEU A 76 19.74 2.25 -15.27
N SER A 77 18.68 1.49 -15.50
CA SER A 77 18.72 0.05 -15.48
C SER A 77 18.48 -0.51 -16.89
N ILE A 78 19.30 -1.44 -17.30
CA ILE A 78 19.22 -2.07 -18.62
C ILE A 78 19.19 -3.58 -18.43
N THR A 79 18.09 -4.19 -18.87
CA THR A 79 17.97 -5.66 -18.95
C THR A 79 18.15 -6.11 -20.37
N GLY A 80 19.30 -6.69 -20.69
CA GLY A 80 19.64 -7.10 -22.05
C GLY A 80 21.10 -7.51 -22.22
N GLY A 81 21.52 -7.68 -23.47
CA GLY A 81 22.93 -7.96 -23.78
C GLY A 81 23.82 -6.74 -23.50
N ARG A 82 25.01 -6.96 -22.96
CA ARG A 82 25.96 -5.90 -22.58
C ARG A 82 26.28 -4.94 -23.75
N GLN A 83 26.34 -5.47 -24.97
CA GLN A 83 26.60 -4.71 -26.19
C GLN A 83 25.55 -3.62 -26.48
N ASN A 84 24.36 -3.76 -25.93
CA ASN A 84 23.27 -2.79 -26.14
C ASN A 84 23.28 -1.67 -25.08
N ALA A 85 24.01 -1.85 -23.97
CA ALA A 85 24.02 -0.91 -22.85
C ALA A 85 24.85 0.34 -23.18
N GLU A 86 26.01 0.19 -23.78
CA GLU A 86 26.97 1.28 -24.02
C GLU A 86 26.41 2.39 -24.92
N PRO A 87 25.77 2.11 -26.08
CA PRO A 87 25.17 3.14 -26.91
C PRO A 87 24.08 3.94 -26.20
N VAL A 88 23.26 3.27 -25.35
CA VAL A 88 22.21 3.92 -24.58
C VAL A 88 22.79 4.85 -23.52
N LEU A 89 23.82 4.39 -22.79
CA LEU A 89 24.53 5.20 -21.80
C LEU A 89 25.17 6.45 -22.42
N THR A 90 25.82 6.29 -23.57
CA THR A 90 26.45 7.40 -24.29
C THR A 90 25.42 8.42 -24.75
N GLY A 91 24.35 7.96 -25.43
CA GLY A 91 23.28 8.84 -25.90
C GLY A 91 22.57 9.63 -24.78
N LEU A 92 22.38 9.01 -23.61
CA LEU A 92 21.80 9.69 -22.44
C LEU A 92 22.74 10.75 -21.85
N ARG A 93 24.06 10.46 -21.77
CA ARG A 93 25.04 11.44 -21.30
C ARG A 93 25.17 12.65 -22.20
N GLU A 94 25.00 12.46 -23.50
CA GLU A 94 25.02 13.54 -24.50
C GLU A 94 23.73 14.37 -24.51
N ALA A 95 22.57 13.72 -24.28
CA ALA A 95 21.27 14.36 -24.38
C ALA A 95 20.86 15.16 -23.12
N LEU A 96 21.43 14.88 -21.96
CA LEU A 96 20.99 15.44 -20.69
C LEU A 96 22.06 16.31 -20.04
N PRO A 97 21.68 17.47 -19.48
CA PRO A 97 22.62 18.33 -18.76
C PRO A 97 23.17 17.64 -17.50
N THR A 98 24.41 17.91 -17.21
CA THR A 98 24.98 17.61 -15.89
C THR A 98 24.44 18.63 -14.91
N GLY A 99 23.81 18.19 -13.85
CA GLY A 99 23.32 19.07 -12.78
C GLY A 99 23.93 18.74 -11.44
N ALA A 100 23.83 19.65 -10.49
CA ALA A 100 24.22 19.39 -9.12
C ALA A 100 23.29 18.36 -8.48
N VAL A 101 23.84 17.46 -7.66
CA VAL A 101 23.03 16.63 -6.77
C VAL A 101 22.37 17.56 -5.77
N PRO A 102 21.05 17.60 -5.68
CA PRO A 102 20.37 18.48 -4.74
C PRO A 102 20.68 18.08 -3.30
N GLY A 103 20.52 19.07 -2.42
CA GLY A 103 20.69 18.95 -0.98
C GLY A 103 19.85 17.86 -0.32
N ALA A 104 19.80 17.87 1.01
CA ALA A 104 19.16 16.85 1.83
C ALA A 104 17.76 16.48 1.34
N PRO A 105 17.35 15.19 1.43
CA PRO A 105 16.02 14.76 1.05
C PRO A 105 14.97 15.50 1.89
N CYS A 106 13.91 15.98 1.23
CA CYS A 106 12.76 16.55 1.90
C CYS A 106 12.04 15.44 2.67
N GLN A 107 11.77 15.69 3.96
CA GLN A 107 10.91 14.78 4.73
C GLN A 107 9.46 14.96 4.27
N ALA A 108 8.81 13.88 3.87
CA ALA A 108 7.39 13.91 3.55
C ALA A 108 6.59 14.12 4.84
N GLN A 109 5.76 15.16 4.84
CA GLN A 109 4.83 15.40 5.94
C GLN A 109 3.74 14.33 5.92
N LEU A 110 3.56 13.60 7.02
CA LEU A 110 2.51 12.60 7.18
C LEU A 110 1.13 13.27 7.25
N LEU A 111 0.09 12.52 6.93
CA LEU A 111 -1.28 12.92 7.20
C LEU A 111 -1.59 12.77 8.70
N PRO A 112 -2.65 13.47 9.20
CA PRO A 112 -3.11 13.27 10.58
C PRO A 112 -3.56 11.81 10.80
N ILE A 113 -3.35 11.30 12.00
CA ILE A 113 -3.93 10.04 12.45
C ILE A 113 -5.40 10.32 12.78
N CYS A 114 -6.32 9.74 12.02
CA CYS A 114 -7.76 9.92 12.20
C CYS A 114 -8.54 8.69 11.75
N LYS A 115 -9.84 8.70 12.00
CA LYS A 115 -10.81 7.76 11.44
C LYS A 115 -11.67 8.54 10.44
N GLU A 116 -11.34 8.45 9.17
CA GLU A 116 -11.92 9.27 8.10
C GLU A 116 -12.94 8.47 7.28
N GLY A 117 -14.09 9.09 7.01
CA GLY A 117 -15.08 8.60 6.06
C GLY A 117 -15.19 9.53 4.86
N ILE A 118 -14.87 9.07 3.66
CA ILE A 118 -14.94 9.86 2.43
C ILE A 118 -16.19 9.47 1.66
N VAL A 119 -17.12 10.40 1.53
CA VAL A 119 -18.38 10.17 0.83
C VAL A 119 -18.12 10.16 -0.68
N ILE A 120 -18.53 9.06 -1.29
CA ILE A 120 -18.45 8.85 -2.75
C ILE A 120 -19.79 8.38 -3.30
N PRO A 121 -20.10 8.63 -4.58
CA PRO A 121 -21.32 8.13 -5.23
C PRO A 121 -21.20 6.63 -5.53
N SER A 122 -21.51 5.80 -4.54
CA SER A 122 -21.44 4.34 -4.59
C SER A 122 -22.57 3.75 -3.75
N GLU A 123 -22.99 2.54 -4.06
CA GLU A 123 -23.95 1.76 -3.25
C GLU A 123 -23.25 0.88 -2.21
N VAL A 124 -21.92 0.75 -2.31
CA VAL A 124 -21.08 -0.10 -1.47
C VAL A 124 -19.92 0.69 -0.88
N SER A 125 -19.35 0.19 0.20
CA SER A 125 -18.20 0.81 0.85
C SER A 125 -16.90 0.06 0.57
N PHE A 126 -15.80 0.75 0.87
CA PHE A 126 -14.43 0.27 0.82
C PHE A 126 -13.75 0.73 2.09
N THR A 127 -13.31 -0.17 2.92
CA THR A 127 -12.72 0.17 4.22
C THR A 127 -11.28 -0.31 4.28
N ALA A 128 -10.40 0.49 4.87
CA ALA A 128 -9.05 0.10 5.23
C ALA A 128 -8.76 0.43 6.69
N VAL A 129 -8.08 -0.48 7.37
CA VAL A 129 -7.48 -0.29 8.68
C VAL A 129 -5.99 -0.57 8.53
N CYS A 130 -5.16 0.43 8.76
CA CYS A 130 -3.71 0.34 8.58
C CYS A 130 -2.98 0.61 9.88
N GLY A 131 -1.96 -0.17 10.20
CA GLY A 131 -1.11 0.01 11.37
C GLY A 131 0.31 -0.47 11.10
N ASN A 132 1.24 -0.19 12.00
CA ASN A 132 2.61 -0.62 11.86
C ASN A 132 2.94 -1.71 12.89
N VAL A 133 3.71 -2.71 12.45
CA VAL A 133 4.44 -3.64 13.30
C VAL A 133 5.91 -3.25 13.33
N HIS A 134 6.64 -3.66 14.37
CA HIS A 134 8.03 -3.22 14.58
C HIS A 134 8.99 -3.73 13.49
N ALA A 135 8.79 -4.97 13.03
CA ALA A 135 9.65 -5.57 12.01
C ALA A 135 8.83 -6.52 11.14
N TYR A 136 9.13 -6.53 9.84
CA TYR A 136 8.58 -7.50 8.90
C TYR A 136 9.26 -8.86 9.07
N SER A 137 8.48 -9.93 8.99
CA SER A 137 8.98 -11.31 8.93
C SER A 137 8.14 -12.19 8.00
N GLY A 138 8.69 -13.33 7.61
CA GLY A 138 7.94 -14.36 6.88
C GLY A 138 6.74 -14.87 7.68
N ASP A 139 6.89 -15.02 9.00
CA ASP A 139 5.81 -15.42 9.90
C ASP A 139 4.62 -14.47 9.86
N LEU A 140 4.86 -13.16 9.87
CA LEU A 140 3.80 -12.14 9.73
C LEU A 140 3.06 -12.29 8.40
N ARG A 141 3.77 -12.62 7.33
CA ARG A 141 3.13 -12.83 6.02
C ARG A 141 2.23 -14.07 6.04
N ILE A 142 2.66 -15.17 6.69
CA ILE A 142 1.83 -16.36 6.86
C ILE A 142 0.62 -16.08 7.74
N ALA A 143 0.78 -15.38 8.87
CA ALA A 143 -0.32 -14.99 9.74
C ALA A 143 -1.35 -14.10 9.04
N CYS A 144 -0.89 -13.10 8.28
CA CYS A 144 -1.79 -12.25 7.48
C CYS A 144 -2.55 -13.05 6.42
N ARG A 145 -1.89 -14.03 5.77
CA ARG A 145 -2.53 -14.89 4.79
C ARG A 145 -3.55 -15.83 5.44
N ALA A 146 -3.22 -16.44 6.57
CA ALA A 146 -4.13 -17.28 7.34
C ALA A 146 -5.39 -16.49 7.77
N ALA A 147 -5.23 -15.28 8.30
CA ALA A 147 -6.35 -14.42 8.64
C ALA A 147 -7.18 -14.02 7.41
N SER A 148 -6.56 -13.71 6.27
CA SER A 148 -7.26 -13.36 5.04
C SER A 148 -8.12 -14.50 4.51
N LEU A 149 -7.56 -15.70 4.41
CA LEU A 149 -8.22 -16.85 3.77
C LEU A 149 -9.17 -17.59 4.72
N GLY A 150 -8.88 -17.59 6.02
CA GLY A 150 -9.71 -18.22 7.03
C GLY A 150 -10.76 -17.24 7.57
N HIS A 151 -10.32 -16.22 8.30
CA HIS A 151 -11.21 -15.32 9.05
C HIS A 151 -11.96 -14.34 8.15
N TYR A 152 -11.23 -13.52 7.36
CA TYR A 152 -11.85 -12.46 6.56
C TYR A 152 -12.69 -13.03 5.43
N TRP A 153 -12.22 -14.08 4.79
CA TRP A 153 -13.02 -14.76 3.77
C TRP A 153 -14.38 -15.21 4.30
N ASN A 154 -14.43 -15.82 5.49
CA ASN A 154 -15.66 -16.32 6.06
C ASN A 154 -16.54 -15.19 6.63
N GLU A 155 -15.98 -14.33 7.49
CA GLU A 155 -16.76 -13.33 8.22
C GLU A 155 -17.16 -12.13 7.35
N ILE A 156 -16.24 -11.66 6.48
CA ILE A 156 -16.45 -10.45 5.70
C ILE A 156 -17.04 -10.76 4.33
N ARG A 157 -16.48 -11.76 3.62
CA ARG A 157 -16.93 -12.06 2.28
C ARG A 157 -18.15 -12.96 2.27
N VAL A 158 -18.07 -14.18 2.84
CA VAL A 158 -19.13 -15.18 2.73
C VAL A 158 -20.36 -14.76 3.54
N GLN A 159 -20.18 -14.41 4.80
CA GLN A 159 -21.29 -14.04 5.69
C GLN A 159 -21.63 -12.55 5.59
N GLY A 160 -20.64 -11.68 5.39
CA GLY A 160 -20.82 -10.23 5.32
C GLY A 160 -21.23 -9.71 3.94
N GLY A 161 -21.02 -10.50 2.87
CA GLY A 161 -21.43 -10.13 1.51
C GLY A 161 -20.46 -9.19 0.78
N ALA A 162 -19.31 -8.87 1.35
CA ALA A 162 -18.29 -8.11 0.64
C ALA A 162 -17.75 -8.90 -0.56
N TYR A 163 -17.46 -8.22 -1.67
CA TYR A 163 -16.92 -8.87 -2.86
C TYR A 163 -15.49 -9.35 -2.67
N GLY A 164 -14.70 -8.62 -1.88
CA GLY A 164 -13.32 -8.95 -1.57
C GLY A 164 -12.86 -8.38 -0.24
N THR A 165 -11.84 -9.00 0.31
CA THR A 165 -11.20 -8.59 1.57
C THR A 165 -9.81 -9.19 1.67
N GLY A 166 -8.97 -8.66 2.54
CA GLY A 166 -7.67 -9.24 2.84
C GLY A 166 -6.93 -8.50 3.93
N LEU A 167 -5.90 -9.16 4.42
CA LEU A 167 -4.91 -8.61 5.35
C LEU A 167 -3.53 -8.75 4.72
N LEU A 168 -2.83 -7.66 4.59
CA LEU A 168 -1.52 -7.58 3.93
C LEU A 168 -0.49 -7.03 4.90
N VAL A 169 0.75 -7.51 4.80
CA VAL A 169 1.91 -6.90 5.44
C VAL A 169 2.95 -6.55 4.40
N ARG A 170 3.51 -5.35 4.50
CA ARG A 170 4.61 -4.88 3.65
C ARG A 170 5.95 -4.99 4.37
N GLU A 171 7.03 -5.06 3.62
CA GLU A 171 8.41 -5.12 4.15
C GLU A 171 8.77 -3.92 5.05
N THR A 172 8.01 -2.83 4.95
CA THR A 172 8.12 -1.66 5.83
C THR A 172 7.51 -1.87 7.22
N GLY A 173 6.91 -3.02 7.49
CA GLY A 173 6.12 -3.27 8.71
C GLY A 173 4.69 -2.75 8.65
N LEU A 174 4.26 -2.18 7.53
CA LEU A 174 2.88 -1.71 7.36
C LEU A 174 1.93 -2.89 7.20
N VAL A 175 1.00 -3.03 8.12
CA VAL A 175 -0.13 -3.97 8.05
C VAL A 175 -1.37 -3.22 7.56
N SER A 176 -2.09 -3.81 6.63
CA SER A 176 -3.30 -3.23 6.03
C SER A 176 -4.39 -4.27 5.89
N ALA A 177 -5.46 -4.12 6.65
CA ALA A 177 -6.71 -4.85 6.46
C ALA A 177 -7.63 -4.03 5.55
N TYR A 178 -8.29 -4.67 4.59
CA TYR A 178 -9.18 -3.95 3.68
C TYR A 178 -10.44 -4.75 3.33
N THR A 179 -11.50 -4.02 2.93
CA THR A 179 -12.68 -4.55 2.29
C THR A 179 -12.87 -3.95 0.90
N TYR A 180 -13.50 -4.68 0.01
CA TYR A 180 -13.79 -4.25 -1.36
C TYR A 180 -15.26 -4.54 -1.70
N ARG A 181 -16.00 -3.49 -2.09
CA ARG A 181 -17.45 -3.54 -2.36
C ARG A 181 -18.20 -4.21 -1.21
N ASP A 182 -18.11 -3.59 -0.07
CA ASP A 182 -18.64 -4.07 1.21
C ASP A 182 -20.01 -3.42 1.49
N PRO A 183 -21.06 -4.20 1.70
CA PRO A 183 -22.38 -3.66 2.03
C PRO A 183 -22.50 -3.19 3.48
N ASP A 184 -21.59 -3.61 4.39
CA ASP A 184 -21.65 -3.28 5.82
C ASP A 184 -20.25 -3.09 6.43
N CYS A 185 -19.73 -1.87 6.29
CA CYS A 185 -18.40 -1.50 6.82
C CYS A 185 -18.29 -1.65 8.35
N ARG A 186 -19.39 -1.45 9.09
CA ARG A 186 -19.40 -1.58 10.56
C ARG A 186 -19.15 -3.03 10.97
N ARG A 187 -19.86 -3.97 10.36
CA ARG A 187 -19.70 -5.41 10.60
C ARG A 187 -18.27 -5.85 10.25
N SER A 188 -17.78 -5.45 9.10
CA SER A 188 -16.45 -5.82 8.61
C SER A 188 -15.34 -5.26 9.49
N ARG A 189 -15.45 -4.03 9.99
CA ARG A 189 -14.52 -3.49 10.98
C ARG A 189 -14.52 -4.28 12.28
N GLY A 190 -15.70 -4.72 12.74
CA GLY A 190 -15.80 -5.64 13.87
C GLY A 190 -15.09 -6.98 13.64
N ALA A 191 -15.14 -7.53 12.43
CA ALA A 191 -14.39 -8.73 12.06
C ALA A 191 -12.88 -8.45 12.05
N ILE A 192 -12.43 -7.33 11.50
CA ILE A 192 -11.02 -6.90 11.51
C ILE A 192 -10.49 -6.82 12.96
N GLY A 193 -11.24 -6.25 13.89
CA GLY A 193 -10.85 -6.19 15.31
C GLY A 193 -10.71 -7.54 16.01
N ARG A 194 -11.26 -8.63 15.44
CA ARG A 194 -11.13 -10.00 15.98
C ARG A 194 -9.96 -10.79 15.37
N THR A 195 -9.10 -10.17 14.59
CA THR A 195 -7.99 -10.84 13.89
C THR A 195 -7.04 -11.55 14.86
N ALA A 196 -6.64 -10.90 15.96
CA ALA A 196 -5.74 -11.51 16.95
C ALA A 196 -6.34 -12.77 17.58
N ALA A 197 -7.59 -12.67 18.03
CA ALA A 197 -8.28 -13.83 18.65
C ALA A 197 -8.44 -15.00 17.65
N TYR A 198 -8.69 -14.72 16.38
CA TYR A 198 -8.70 -15.76 15.34
C TYR A 198 -7.33 -16.43 15.19
N LEU A 199 -6.25 -15.65 15.09
CA LEU A 199 -4.89 -16.20 14.95
C LEU A 199 -4.45 -17.03 16.17
N GLU A 200 -4.80 -16.61 17.37
CA GLU A 200 -4.57 -17.37 18.61
C GLU A 200 -5.32 -18.70 18.59
N ALA A 201 -6.61 -18.69 18.19
CA ALA A 201 -7.40 -19.90 18.10
C ALA A 201 -6.88 -20.84 16.99
N ALA A 202 -6.47 -20.30 15.84
CA ALA A 202 -5.86 -21.08 14.76
C ALA A 202 -4.52 -21.70 15.18
N ALA A 203 -3.70 -20.97 15.95
CA ALA A 203 -2.48 -21.51 16.51
C ALA A 203 -2.75 -22.64 17.51
N ALA A 204 -3.74 -22.47 18.38
CA ALA A 204 -4.12 -23.47 19.38
C ALA A 204 -4.70 -24.74 18.76
N SER A 205 -5.34 -24.66 17.58
CA SER A 205 -5.82 -25.84 16.85
C SER A 205 -4.71 -26.75 16.34
N GLY A 206 -3.49 -26.24 16.19
CA GLY A 206 -2.34 -26.98 15.67
C GLY A 206 -2.44 -27.29 14.18
N GLU A 207 -3.36 -26.64 13.44
CA GLU A 207 -3.53 -26.88 12.00
C GLU A 207 -2.27 -26.48 11.22
N ALA A 208 -1.85 -27.38 10.32
CA ALA A 208 -0.69 -27.14 9.45
C ALA A 208 -0.93 -25.95 8.52
N GLN A 209 0.14 -25.19 8.27
CA GLN A 209 0.07 -23.95 7.47
C GLN A 209 0.51 -24.14 6.01
N ASP A 210 0.59 -25.37 5.51
CA ASP A 210 1.13 -25.71 4.19
C ASP A 210 0.50 -24.91 3.05
N VAL A 211 -0.83 -24.75 3.05
CA VAL A 211 -1.55 -23.98 2.02
C VAL A 211 -1.15 -22.50 2.05
N ASN A 212 -0.97 -21.95 3.24
CA ASN A 212 -0.55 -20.56 3.42
C ASN A 212 0.92 -20.38 3.01
N ILE A 213 1.79 -21.35 3.33
CA ILE A 213 3.20 -21.36 2.94
C ILE A 213 3.35 -21.43 1.43
N ILE A 214 2.72 -22.42 0.77
CA ILE A 214 2.76 -22.58 -0.68
C ILE A 214 2.30 -21.29 -1.38
N GLY A 215 1.20 -20.71 -0.94
CA GLY A 215 0.71 -19.49 -1.53
C GLY A 215 1.63 -18.29 -1.29
N ALA A 216 2.21 -18.15 -0.09
CA ALA A 216 3.13 -17.06 0.22
C ALA A 216 4.45 -17.16 -0.57
N ILE A 217 4.97 -18.38 -0.78
CA ILE A 217 6.15 -18.63 -1.62
C ILE A 217 5.82 -18.31 -3.08
N SER A 218 4.67 -18.76 -3.60
CA SER A 218 4.24 -18.47 -4.97
C SER A 218 4.13 -16.96 -5.24
N ASP A 219 3.64 -16.20 -4.27
CA ASP A 219 3.56 -14.74 -4.35
C ASP A 219 4.93 -14.06 -4.23
N ALA A 220 5.85 -14.64 -3.45
CA ALA A 220 7.20 -14.10 -3.24
C ALA A 220 8.13 -14.38 -4.42
N GLU A 221 7.96 -15.51 -5.09
CA GLU A 221 8.84 -16.01 -6.15
C GLU A 221 8.04 -16.40 -7.42
N PRO A 222 7.31 -15.45 -8.02
CA PRO A 222 6.56 -15.72 -9.24
C PRO A 222 7.51 -16.03 -10.40
N LEU A 223 7.04 -16.81 -11.37
CA LEU A 223 7.75 -17.01 -12.63
C LEU A 223 7.75 -15.70 -13.43
N LEU A 224 8.93 -15.12 -13.61
CA LEU A 224 9.11 -13.83 -14.25
C LEU A 224 9.79 -13.96 -15.61
N SER A 225 9.30 -13.20 -16.60
CA SER A 225 10.04 -12.97 -17.84
C SER A 225 11.36 -12.24 -17.56
N PRO A 226 12.39 -12.33 -18.44
CA PRO A 226 13.67 -11.63 -18.24
C PRO A 226 13.51 -10.13 -17.96
N ARG A 227 12.59 -9.47 -18.66
CA ARG A 227 12.27 -8.05 -18.43
C ARG A 227 11.77 -7.79 -17.01
N LEU A 228 10.85 -8.62 -16.50
CA LEU A 228 10.31 -8.46 -15.16
C LEU A 228 11.35 -8.83 -14.09
N GLN A 229 12.24 -9.78 -14.36
CA GLN A 229 13.37 -10.07 -13.47
C GLN A 229 14.27 -8.85 -13.29
N GLY A 230 14.56 -8.11 -14.37
CA GLY A 230 15.28 -6.84 -14.29
C GLY A 230 14.57 -5.82 -13.40
N ALA A 231 13.27 -5.60 -13.61
CA ALA A 231 12.49 -4.65 -12.80
C ALA A 231 12.43 -5.03 -11.31
N VAL A 232 12.34 -6.33 -11.00
CA VAL A 232 12.39 -6.83 -9.61
C VAL A 232 13.78 -6.63 -9.00
N ALA A 233 14.84 -6.91 -9.77
CA ALA A 233 16.22 -6.69 -9.32
C ALA A 233 16.49 -5.21 -9.00
N ASP A 234 15.98 -4.30 -9.82
CA ASP A 234 16.05 -2.86 -9.57
C ASP A 234 15.32 -2.46 -8.29
N ALA A 235 14.12 -2.98 -8.08
CA ALA A 235 13.36 -2.71 -6.86
C ALA A 235 14.12 -3.18 -5.61
N TRP A 236 14.79 -4.32 -5.65
CA TRP A 236 15.62 -4.81 -4.54
C TRP A 236 16.86 -3.95 -4.32
N LEU A 237 17.53 -3.56 -5.39
CA LEU A 237 18.68 -2.65 -5.30
C LEU A 237 18.30 -1.32 -4.64
N LEU A 238 17.16 -0.73 -5.06
CA LEU A 238 16.66 0.53 -4.50
C LEU A 238 16.25 0.42 -3.02
N LYS A 239 15.76 -0.75 -2.61
CA LYS A 239 15.41 -1.07 -1.21
C LYS A 239 16.61 -1.45 -0.37
N GLY A 240 17.79 -1.64 -0.95
CA GLY A 240 18.97 -2.20 -0.27
C GLY A 240 18.82 -3.66 0.14
N MET A 241 17.91 -4.41 -0.50
CA MET A 241 17.67 -5.82 -0.18
C MET A 241 18.78 -6.70 -0.75
N THR A 242 19.40 -7.49 0.10
CA THR A 242 20.47 -8.42 -0.26
C THR A 242 19.95 -9.81 -0.61
N MET A 243 20.80 -10.66 -1.17
CA MET A 243 20.47 -12.09 -1.39
C MET A 243 20.31 -12.85 -0.08
N ASP A 244 21.02 -12.42 0.99
CA ASP A 244 20.91 -13.06 2.30
C ASP A 244 19.59 -12.69 2.99
N ASP A 245 19.12 -11.45 2.82
CA ASP A 245 17.78 -11.05 3.27
C ASP A 245 16.70 -11.91 2.59
N ARG A 246 16.82 -12.16 1.29
CA ARG A 246 15.88 -13.01 0.57
C ARG A 246 15.91 -14.46 1.04
N ARG A 247 17.11 -15.01 1.29
CA ARG A 247 17.27 -16.37 1.83
C ARG A 247 16.65 -16.48 3.21
N ARG A 248 16.90 -15.50 4.08
CA ARG A 248 16.30 -15.43 5.42
C ARG A 248 14.77 -15.44 5.33
N MET A 249 14.19 -14.53 4.54
CA MET A 249 12.73 -14.45 4.36
C MET A 249 12.14 -15.76 3.82
N ARG A 250 12.82 -16.44 2.90
CA ARG A 250 12.40 -17.75 2.40
C ARG A 250 12.40 -18.80 3.50
N HIS A 251 13.44 -18.86 4.35
CA HIS A 251 13.49 -19.78 5.50
C HIS A 251 12.36 -19.49 6.47
N GLU A 252 12.14 -18.24 6.85
CA GLU A 252 11.03 -17.84 7.72
C GLU A 252 9.66 -18.29 7.16
N LEU A 253 9.44 -18.19 5.85
CA LEU A 253 8.21 -18.66 5.22
C LEU A 253 8.07 -20.18 5.25
N LEU A 254 9.17 -20.92 5.00
CA LEU A 254 9.16 -22.38 4.97
C LEU A 254 9.04 -23.01 6.35
N ASP A 255 9.60 -22.36 7.37
CA ASP A 255 9.62 -22.83 8.75
C ASP A 255 8.38 -22.39 9.55
N ALA A 256 7.51 -21.58 8.94
CA ALA A 256 6.31 -21.07 9.60
C ALA A 256 5.33 -22.20 9.96
N GLY A 257 4.72 -22.08 11.14
CA GLY A 257 3.78 -23.05 11.66
C GLY A 257 2.79 -22.42 12.64
N PRO A 258 2.03 -23.24 13.39
CA PRO A 258 1.08 -22.74 14.39
C PRO A 258 1.71 -21.78 15.42
N ALA A 259 2.96 -22.03 15.82
CA ALA A 259 3.68 -21.15 16.75
C ALA A 259 3.92 -19.75 16.15
N SER A 260 4.15 -19.66 14.84
CA SER A 260 4.29 -18.38 14.12
C SER A 260 3.00 -17.56 14.18
N LEU A 261 1.84 -18.20 14.07
CA LEU A 261 0.54 -17.51 14.19
C LEU A 261 0.36 -16.90 15.58
N ALA A 262 0.66 -17.69 16.63
CA ALA A 262 0.58 -17.22 18.03
C ALA A 262 1.52 -16.02 18.28
N ALA A 263 2.77 -16.10 17.81
CA ALA A 263 3.76 -15.04 17.99
C ALA A 263 3.36 -13.73 17.26
N CYS A 264 2.67 -13.82 16.13
CA CYS A 264 2.26 -12.68 15.34
C CYS A 264 0.89 -12.08 15.75
N ALA A 265 0.04 -12.85 16.44
CA ALA A 265 -1.34 -12.45 16.77
C ALA A 265 -1.39 -11.11 17.52
N GLY A 266 -0.61 -10.98 18.59
CA GLY A 266 -0.56 -9.76 19.41
C GLY A 266 -0.02 -8.53 18.65
N GLN A 267 0.98 -8.73 17.78
CA GLN A 267 1.55 -7.64 16.98
C GLN A 267 0.55 -7.12 15.95
N ILE A 268 -0.12 -8.04 15.23
CA ILE A 268 -1.14 -7.71 14.24
C ILE A 268 -2.35 -7.07 14.93
N GLY A 269 -2.82 -7.64 16.04
CA GLY A 269 -3.93 -7.08 16.82
C GLY A 269 -3.64 -5.65 17.26
N SER A 270 -2.51 -5.42 17.93
CA SER A 270 -2.11 -4.08 18.37
C SER A 270 -2.00 -3.07 17.23
N ALA A 271 -1.46 -3.50 16.06
CA ALA A 271 -1.34 -2.65 14.88
C ALA A 271 -2.72 -2.27 14.30
N LEU A 272 -3.69 -3.17 14.32
CA LEU A 272 -5.04 -2.91 13.82
C LEU A 272 -5.90 -2.12 14.83
N ASP A 273 -5.78 -2.38 16.13
CA ASP A 273 -6.54 -1.70 17.18
C ASP A 273 -6.16 -0.22 17.32
N SER A 274 -4.86 0.08 17.20
CA SER A 274 -4.34 1.46 17.16
C SER A 274 -4.30 2.05 15.76
N GLY A 275 -4.82 1.33 14.78
CA GLY A 275 -4.67 1.64 13.36
C GLY A 275 -5.44 2.87 12.90
N VAL A 276 -4.97 3.44 11.81
CA VAL A 276 -5.64 4.50 11.07
C VAL A 276 -6.74 3.89 10.19
N VAL A 277 -7.92 4.47 10.25
CA VAL A 277 -9.09 4.01 9.49
C VAL A 277 -9.42 4.99 8.38
N CYS A 278 -9.60 4.49 7.18
CA CYS A 278 -10.22 5.24 6.09
C CYS A 278 -11.29 4.38 5.44
N ALA A 279 -12.49 4.93 5.28
CA ALA A 279 -13.57 4.28 4.57
C ALA A 279 -14.11 5.19 3.46
N LEU A 280 -14.33 4.63 2.27
CA LEU A 280 -15.01 5.31 1.16
C LEU A 280 -16.36 4.63 0.93
N GLY A 281 -17.43 5.39 0.74
CA GLY A 281 -18.75 4.81 0.50
C GLY A 281 -19.88 5.81 0.53
N PRO A 282 -21.14 5.32 0.44
CA PRO A 282 -22.31 6.17 0.56
C PRO A 282 -22.45 6.68 2.00
N ARG A 283 -22.88 7.93 2.15
CA ARG A 283 -23.05 8.60 3.46
C ARG A 283 -23.76 7.74 4.51
N PRO A 284 -24.91 7.09 4.23
CA PRO A 284 -25.62 6.31 5.25
C PRO A 284 -24.81 5.15 5.83
N GLN A 285 -24.00 4.47 5.01
CA GLN A 285 -23.14 3.37 5.48
C GLN A 285 -21.98 3.90 6.34
N LEU A 286 -21.40 5.03 5.97
CA LEU A 286 -20.32 5.65 6.73
C LEU A 286 -20.82 6.19 8.09
N GLU A 287 -22.01 6.80 8.13
CA GLU A 287 -22.68 7.23 9.38
C GLU A 287 -22.97 6.05 10.30
N ALA A 288 -23.37 4.91 9.76
CA ALA A 288 -23.60 3.68 10.54
C ALA A 288 -22.35 3.16 11.25
N CYS A 289 -21.14 3.53 10.80
CA CYS A 289 -19.90 3.20 11.49
C CYS A 289 -19.70 3.97 12.80
N GLY A 290 -20.32 5.17 12.94
CA GLY A 290 -20.49 5.92 14.19
C GLY A 290 -19.27 6.69 14.70
N ASP A 291 -18.06 6.37 14.23
CA ASP A 291 -16.79 6.94 14.71
C ASP A 291 -15.91 7.51 13.59
N LEU A 292 -16.48 7.71 12.40
CA LEU A 292 -15.78 8.28 11.25
C LEU A 292 -16.05 9.79 11.13
N GLU A 293 -15.01 10.57 10.91
CA GLU A 293 -15.11 11.97 10.50
C GLU A 293 -15.44 12.03 9.00
N LEU A 294 -16.67 12.45 8.67
CA LEU A 294 -17.14 12.43 7.30
C LEU A 294 -16.66 13.65 6.50
N GLN A 295 -16.18 13.40 5.31
CA GLN A 295 -15.74 14.41 4.36
C GLN A 295 -16.24 14.05 2.95
N GLU A 296 -16.47 15.07 2.12
CA GLU A 296 -16.73 14.87 0.69
C GLU A 296 -15.42 14.60 -0.06
N LEU A 297 -15.52 13.82 -1.13
CA LEU A 297 -14.40 13.54 -2.01
C LEU A 297 -13.85 14.79 -2.70
#